data_e25bdcac7b3330ab6a6ce1cb46ec1993
#
_entry.id   e25bdcac7b3330ab6a6ce1cb46ec1993
#
_cell.length_a   1.000
_cell.length_b   1.000
_cell.length_c   1.000
_cell.angle_alpha   90.00
_cell.angle_beta   90.00
_cell.angle_gamma   90.00
#
_symmetry.space_group_name_H-M   'P 1'
#
loop_
_entity.id
_entity.type
_entity.pdbx_description
1 polymer ?
#
loop_
_entity_poly.entity_id
_entity_poly.type
_entity_poly.pdbx_seq_one_letter_code
_entity_poly.pdbx_strand_id
1 'polypeptide(L)'
;GTVISLNEAQRSAFRMLFSKGPLSLLQGPPGTGKTEFIAAFVHYLLEQGHANHILLVSQSHEAVNTAVDRIRSHCDRLETPIDIVRFSNRESSVSDGLKDVYSRNIIESTRQSFIAELKERILYLQPALKLDSDYLEALLGVEFGIKKKIKNLIRLQGDVEDGEDETYIKSLTQTIASLESQLKNELSEQYDIWSIDLENVAEKVDEKVNQLYGIGPHEYLRVKALIQIIDDYKERLATNPGSYEEFLARSRTLVCGTCVGMGLGHLGINSVQYDWVIIDEAARSISSELAIAMQSAKRVLLVGDHKQLPPLYQEEHKNVILRNLGVPRIESALSHVFMSDFEKAFESSYGQQVGSSLLTQYRMAEPIGNLVSYTFYDKKLQTGQRNIPDFYRHGPEALKSTVTWLDTSSRGKKSFDRQDGTSLINPEEIDQIIH
;
A
#
# COMPACT_ATOMS: atom_id res chain seq x y z
N GLY A 1 13.57 -23.23 -17.02
CA GLY A 1 12.99 -22.26 -16.11
C GLY A 1 12.94 -22.82 -14.69
N THR A 2 13.52 -22.12 -13.73
CA THR A 2 13.49 -22.50 -12.31
C THR A 2 12.07 -22.32 -11.79
N VAL A 3 11.31 -23.39 -11.74
CA VAL A 3 10.07 -23.47 -10.96
C VAL A 3 10.44 -23.16 -9.51
N ILE A 4 9.75 -22.25 -8.83
CA ILE A 4 9.93 -22.06 -7.39
C ILE A 4 9.54 -23.36 -6.73
N SER A 5 10.53 -24.09 -6.26
CA SER A 5 10.30 -25.33 -5.54
C SER A 5 10.01 -24.98 -4.08
N LEU A 6 8.74 -24.97 -3.69
CA LEU A 6 8.38 -25.08 -2.27
C LEU A 6 9.11 -26.30 -1.69
N ASN A 7 9.71 -26.15 -0.52
CA ASN A 7 10.29 -27.27 0.20
C ASN A 7 9.19 -28.25 0.65
N GLU A 8 9.57 -29.43 1.14
CA GLU A 8 8.60 -30.46 1.49
C GLU A 8 7.64 -30.02 2.61
N ALA A 9 8.13 -29.29 3.61
CA ALA A 9 7.31 -28.74 4.68
C ALA A 9 6.29 -27.72 4.14
N GLN A 10 6.73 -26.84 3.23
CA GLN A 10 5.84 -25.89 2.57
C GLN A 10 4.80 -26.57 1.70
N ARG A 11 5.15 -27.63 0.97
CA ARG A 11 4.18 -28.42 0.17
C ARG A 11 3.16 -29.14 1.04
N SER A 12 3.59 -29.70 2.16
CA SER A 12 2.70 -30.34 3.11
C SER A 12 1.73 -29.33 3.73
N ALA A 13 2.24 -28.20 4.19
CA ALA A 13 1.44 -27.07 4.68
C ALA A 13 0.44 -26.62 3.62
N PHE A 14 0.86 -26.45 2.37
CA PHE A 14 0.02 -26.03 1.26
C PHE A 14 -1.20 -26.94 1.08
N ARG A 15 -0.98 -28.25 0.97
CA ARG A 15 -2.06 -29.23 0.80
C ARG A 15 -3.04 -29.20 1.96
N MET A 16 -2.54 -29.10 3.18
CA MET A 16 -3.38 -29.07 4.37
C MET A 16 -4.22 -27.78 4.42
N LEU A 17 -3.61 -26.62 4.28
CA LEU A 17 -4.29 -25.33 4.36
C LEU A 17 -5.28 -25.12 3.21
N PHE A 18 -5.01 -25.66 2.03
CA PHE A 18 -5.95 -25.64 0.92
C PHE A 18 -7.15 -26.57 1.14
N SER A 19 -6.94 -27.78 1.68
CA SER A 19 -8.00 -28.77 1.87
C SER A 19 -8.87 -28.53 3.10
N LYS A 20 -8.36 -27.81 4.10
CA LYS A 20 -9.07 -27.51 5.35
C LYS A 20 -9.69 -26.12 5.29
N GLY A 21 -10.65 -25.85 6.12
CA GLY A 21 -11.25 -24.52 6.16
C GLY A 21 -12.57 -24.50 6.95
N PRO A 22 -13.24 -23.35 7.00
CA PRO A 22 -13.02 -22.09 6.27
C PRO A 22 -11.84 -21.25 6.78
N LEU A 23 -11.34 -21.45 7.99
CA LEU A 23 -10.19 -20.77 8.57
C LEU A 23 -8.99 -21.70 8.61
N SER A 24 -7.87 -21.27 8.04
CA SER A 24 -6.59 -21.99 8.01
C SER A 24 -5.51 -21.13 8.66
N LEU A 25 -4.56 -21.76 9.36
CA LEU A 25 -3.54 -21.09 10.15
C LEU A 25 -2.14 -21.55 9.75
N LEU A 26 -1.27 -20.60 9.37
CA LEU A 26 0.12 -20.87 9.02
C LEU A 26 1.06 -20.16 9.99
N GLN A 27 1.76 -20.93 10.82
CA GLN A 27 2.87 -20.41 11.60
C GLN A 27 4.15 -20.43 10.76
N GLY A 28 4.83 -19.29 10.68
CA GLY A 28 6.10 -19.18 9.98
C GLY A 28 7.12 -18.37 10.77
N PRO A 29 8.06 -19.02 11.46
CA PRO A 29 9.21 -18.36 12.08
C PRO A 29 9.99 -17.47 11.11
N PRO A 30 10.91 -16.61 11.62
CA PRO A 30 11.71 -15.75 10.77
C PRO A 30 12.49 -16.51 9.71
N GLY A 31 12.44 -16.07 8.45
CA GLY A 31 13.21 -16.64 7.37
C GLY A 31 12.72 -17.99 6.83
N THR A 32 11.52 -18.46 7.20
CA THR A 32 10.95 -19.72 6.72
C THR A 32 10.21 -19.60 5.39
N GLY A 33 10.18 -18.40 4.79
CA GLY A 33 9.58 -18.17 3.47
C GLY A 33 8.07 -18.02 3.49
N LYS A 34 7.47 -17.39 4.53
CA LYS A 34 6.04 -17.04 4.59
C LYS A 34 5.57 -16.32 3.33
N THR A 35 6.28 -15.25 2.94
CA THR A 35 5.93 -14.43 1.77
C THR A 35 6.00 -15.23 0.47
N GLU A 36 6.99 -16.11 0.34
CA GLU A 36 7.12 -17.02 -0.79
C GLU A 36 5.96 -18.03 -0.83
N PHE A 37 5.58 -18.53 0.34
CA PHE A 37 4.41 -19.41 0.46
C PHE A 37 3.12 -18.68 0.05
N ILE A 38 2.89 -17.46 0.53
CA ILE A 38 1.73 -16.64 0.16
C ILE A 38 1.68 -16.45 -1.36
N ALA A 39 2.81 -16.09 -1.98
CA ALA A 39 2.89 -15.87 -3.41
C ALA A 39 2.56 -17.14 -4.22
N ALA A 40 3.13 -18.27 -3.84
CA ALA A 40 2.82 -19.54 -4.48
C ALA A 40 1.35 -19.97 -4.25
N PHE A 41 0.79 -19.66 -3.08
CA PHE A 41 -0.60 -19.98 -2.74
C PHE A 41 -1.57 -19.15 -3.58
N VAL A 42 -1.36 -17.86 -3.67
CA VAL A 42 -2.17 -16.95 -4.51
C VAL A 42 -2.08 -17.36 -5.98
N HIS A 43 -0.87 -17.56 -6.50
CA HIS A 43 -0.68 -18.00 -7.88
C HIS A 43 -1.47 -19.27 -8.19
N TYR A 44 -1.37 -20.30 -7.35
CA TYR A 44 -2.10 -21.55 -7.53
C TYR A 44 -3.62 -21.36 -7.53
N LEU A 45 -4.14 -20.52 -6.60
CA LEU A 45 -5.57 -20.24 -6.53
C LEU A 45 -6.09 -19.64 -7.84
N LEU A 46 -5.31 -18.75 -8.45
CA LEU A 46 -5.65 -18.09 -9.72
C LEU A 46 -5.50 -19.03 -10.91
N GLU A 47 -4.35 -19.69 -11.02
CA GLU A 47 -4.05 -20.61 -12.13
C GLU A 47 -5.07 -21.74 -12.25
N GLN A 48 -5.49 -22.29 -11.10
CA GLN A 48 -6.46 -23.40 -11.07
C GLN A 48 -7.93 -22.93 -11.03
N GLY A 49 -8.20 -21.63 -11.10
CA GLY A 49 -9.55 -21.08 -11.06
C GLY A 49 -10.29 -21.30 -9.73
N HIS A 50 -9.55 -21.47 -8.64
CA HIS A 50 -10.12 -21.64 -7.30
C HIS A 50 -10.50 -20.33 -6.61
N ALA A 51 -10.02 -19.21 -7.14
CA ALA A 51 -10.38 -17.88 -6.68
C ALA A 51 -10.36 -16.89 -7.84
N ASN A 52 -11.32 -15.96 -7.84
CA ASN A 52 -11.39 -14.81 -8.74
C ASN A 52 -11.14 -13.50 -7.98
N HIS A 53 -11.42 -13.52 -6.67
CA HIS A 53 -11.28 -12.35 -5.79
C HIS A 53 -10.52 -12.73 -4.54
N ILE A 54 -9.36 -12.11 -4.34
CA ILE A 54 -8.49 -12.32 -3.19
C ILE A 54 -8.23 -10.98 -2.50
N LEU A 55 -8.41 -10.94 -1.17
CA LEU A 55 -8.01 -9.83 -0.32
C LEU A 55 -6.73 -10.21 0.43
N LEU A 56 -5.68 -9.43 0.26
CA LEU A 56 -4.41 -9.57 0.99
C LEU A 56 -4.22 -8.38 1.91
N VAL A 57 -4.14 -8.63 3.20
CA VAL A 57 -3.90 -7.58 4.18
C VAL A 57 -2.76 -7.92 5.12
N SER A 58 -2.16 -6.90 5.70
CA SER A 58 -1.18 -7.01 6.77
C SER A 58 -1.27 -5.82 7.72
N GLN A 59 -0.60 -5.90 8.85
CA GLN A 59 -0.54 -4.79 9.80
C GLN A 59 0.29 -3.62 9.26
N SER A 60 1.37 -3.88 8.52
CA SER A 60 2.29 -2.85 8.02
C SER A 60 2.23 -2.68 6.51
N HIS A 61 2.47 -1.44 6.05
CA HIS A 61 2.58 -1.14 4.63
C HIS A 61 3.72 -1.90 3.95
N GLU A 62 4.86 -2.06 4.64
CA GLU A 62 6.04 -2.76 4.13
C GLU A 62 5.76 -4.24 3.87
N ALA A 63 5.08 -4.91 4.81
CA ALA A 63 4.71 -6.32 4.65
C ALA A 63 3.76 -6.51 3.46
N VAL A 64 2.75 -5.62 3.31
CA VAL A 64 1.86 -5.65 2.14
C VAL A 64 2.65 -5.46 0.85
N ASN A 65 3.51 -4.44 0.77
CA ASN A 65 4.30 -4.17 -0.43
C ASN A 65 5.18 -5.37 -0.79
N THR A 66 5.89 -5.93 0.18
CA THR A 66 6.76 -7.10 -0.03
C THR A 66 5.97 -8.32 -0.52
N ALA A 67 4.78 -8.56 0.04
CA ALA A 67 3.93 -9.67 -0.38
C ALA A 67 3.39 -9.47 -1.81
N VAL A 68 2.94 -8.27 -2.15
CA VAL A 68 2.44 -7.92 -3.49
C VAL A 68 3.54 -8.02 -4.54
N ASP A 69 4.73 -7.47 -4.28
CA ASP A 69 5.89 -7.59 -5.18
C ASP A 69 6.25 -9.06 -5.44
N ARG A 70 6.19 -9.90 -4.40
CA ARG A 70 6.49 -11.31 -4.54
C ARG A 70 5.41 -12.06 -5.34
N ILE A 71 4.13 -11.79 -5.10
CA ILE A 71 3.01 -12.37 -5.86
C ILE A 71 3.13 -11.97 -7.34
N ARG A 72 3.34 -10.67 -7.60
CA ARG A 72 3.50 -10.15 -8.97
C ARG A 72 4.65 -10.85 -9.69
N SER A 73 5.83 -10.92 -9.05
CA SER A 73 7.00 -11.60 -9.62
C SER A 73 6.76 -13.10 -9.91
N HIS A 74 5.93 -13.77 -9.12
CA HIS A 74 5.51 -15.14 -9.38
C HIS A 74 4.60 -15.24 -10.60
N CYS A 75 3.56 -14.41 -10.65
CA CYS A 75 2.59 -14.39 -11.72
C CYS A 75 3.24 -14.02 -13.06
N ASP A 76 4.09 -12.99 -13.08
CA ASP A 76 4.82 -12.56 -14.28
C ASP A 76 5.72 -13.66 -14.83
N ARG A 77 6.47 -14.34 -13.95
CA ARG A 77 7.37 -15.41 -14.36
C ARG A 77 6.64 -16.65 -14.90
N LEU A 78 5.43 -16.90 -14.43
CA LEU A 78 4.61 -18.05 -14.81
C LEU A 78 3.53 -17.66 -15.83
N GLU A 79 3.59 -16.44 -16.37
CA GLU A 79 2.69 -15.90 -17.38
C GLU A 79 1.21 -15.99 -16.97
N THR A 80 0.93 -15.87 -15.66
CA THR A 80 -0.43 -15.84 -15.12
C THR A 80 -0.90 -14.39 -14.98
N PRO A 81 -1.91 -13.95 -15.74
CA PRO A 81 -2.39 -12.58 -15.64
C PRO A 81 -3.02 -12.32 -14.27
N ILE A 82 -2.71 -11.17 -13.69
CA ILE A 82 -3.26 -10.74 -12.41
C ILE A 82 -3.55 -9.24 -12.40
N ASP A 83 -4.77 -8.88 -12.08
CA ASP A 83 -5.17 -7.48 -11.87
C ASP A 83 -5.08 -7.13 -10.38
N ILE A 84 -4.18 -6.21 -10.05
CA ILE A 84 -3.87 -5.83 -8.66
C ILE A 84 -4.36 -4.41 -8.41
N VAL A 85 -4.89 -4.16 -7.21
CA VAL A 85 -5.05 -2.82 -6.65
C VAL A 85 -4.48 -2.74 -5.23
N ARG A 86 -3.64 -1.72 -4.99
CA ARG A 86 -3.02 -1.42 -3.71
C ARG A 86 -3.66 -0.17 -3.12
N PHE A 87 -4.44 -0.32 -2.05
CA PHE A 87 -5.04 0.80 -1.33
C PHE A 87 -4.10 1.32 -0.24
N SER A 88 -3.92 2.64 -0.21
CA SER A 88 -3.21 3.34 0.86
C SER A 88 -3.64 4.80 0.93
N ASN A 89 -3.65 5.37 2.13
CA ASN A 89 -3.93 6.80 2.33
C ASN A 89 -2.74 7.69 1.96
N ARG A 90 -1.52 7.13 1.90
CA ARG A 90 -0.28 7.88 1.61
C ARG A 90 0.47 7.19 0.48
N GLU A 91 0.78 7.95 -0.56
CA GLU A 91 1.60 7.46 -1.68
C GLU A 91 3.00 7.02 -1.24
N SER A 92 3.61 7.75 -0.29
CA SER A 92 4.93 7.44 0.26
C SER A 92 5.02 6.08 0.96
N SER A 93 3.89 5.48 1.31
CA SER A 93 3.83 4.14 1.91
C SER A 93 3.73 3.00 0.88
N VAL A 94 3.65 3.33 -0.41
CA VAL A 94 3.65 2.37 -1.52
C VAL A 94 5.03 2.38 -2.16
N SER A 95 5.65 1.21 -2.31
CA SER A 95 6.96 1.08 -2.94
C SER A 95 6.93 1.54 -4.40
N ASP A 96 8.06 2.04 -4.92
CA ASP A 96 8.15 2.56 -6.29
C ASP A 96 7.75 1.50 -7.34
N GLY A 97 8.07 0.23 -7.10
CA GLY A 97 7.69 -0.89 -7.98
C GLY A 97 6.19 -1.19 -8.02
N LEU A 98 5.38 -0.62 -7.11
CA LEU A 98 3.94 -0.83 -7.01
C LEU A 98 3.11 0.44 -7.29
N LYS A 99 3.73 1.52 -7.74
CA LYS A 99 3.02 2.77 -8.04
C LYS A 99 2.00 2.63 -9.16
N ASP A 100 2.23 1.75 -10.09
CA ASP A 100 1.32 1.44 -11.19
C ASP A 100 0.02 0.75 -10.73
N VAL A 101 0.07 0.00 -9.64
CA VAL A 101 -1.08 -0.67 -9.03
C VAL A 101 -1.66 0.09 -7.83
N TYR A 102 -1.12 1.26 -7.49
CA TYR A 102 -1.67 2.14 -6.46
C TYR A 102 -3.02 2.71 -6.89
N SER A 103 -4.06 2.59 -6.06
CA SER A 103 -5.44 2.95 -6.40
C SER A 103 -5.57 4.34 -7.02
N ARG A 104 -4.95 5.36 -6.43
CA ARG A 104 -5.01 6.74 -6.95
C ARG A 104 -4.35 6.90 -8.31
N ASN A 105 -3.25 6.20 -8.57
CA ASN A 105 -2.56 6.25 -9.85
C ASN A 105 -3.37 5.53 -10.93
N ILE A 106 -4.02 4.41 -10.59
CA ILE A 106 -4.97 3.73 -11.50
C ILE A 106 -6.13 4.67 -11.86
N ILE A 107 -6.71 5.35 -10.87
CA ILE A 107 -7.79 6.30 -11.09
C ILE A 107 -7.33 7.44 -12.00
N GLU A 108 -6.18 8.04 -11.73
CA GLU A 108 -5.67 9.16 -12.54
C GLU A 108 -5.30 8.72 -13.95
N SER A 109 -4.64 7.57 -14.14
CA SER A 109 -4.30 7.05 -15.47
C SER A 109 -5.56 6.69 -16.29
N THR A 110 -6.57 6.08 -15.66
CA THR A 110 -7.86 5.77 -16.29
C THR A 110 -8.57 7.06 -16.70
N ARG A 111 -8.55 8.08 -15.83
CA ARG A 111 -9.13 9.38 -16.13
C ARG A 111 -8.44 10.08 -17.32
N GLN A 112 -7.10 10.03 -17.35
CA GLN A 112 -6.32 10.61 -18.46
C GLN A 112 -6.59 9.88 -19.78
N SER A 113 -6.62 8.54 -19.77
CA SER A 113 -6.96 7.73 -20.93
C SER A 113 -8.36 8.03 -21.44
N PHE A 114 -9.33 8.16 -20.55
CA PHE A 114 -10.70 8.49 -20.91
C PHE A 114 -10.82 9.89 -21.51
N ILE A 115 -10.12 10.88 -20.97
CA ILE A 115 -10.08 12.24 -21.54
C ILE A 115 -9.44 12.23 -22.93
N ALA A 116 -8.37 11.46 -23.14
CA ALA A 116 -7.75 11.31 -24.45
C ALA A 116 -8.73 10.69 -25.48
N GLU A 117 -9.41 9.62 -25.11
CA GLU A 117 -10.45 9.00 -25.96
C GLU A 117 -11.58 9.96 -26.32
N LEU A 118 -12.05 10.76 -25.36
CA LEU A 118 -13.09 11.75 -25.62
C LEU A 118 -12.62 12.87 -26.56
N LYS A 119 -11.37 13.30 -26.45
CA LYS A 119 -10.76 14.25 -27.40
C LYS A 119 -10.72 13.68 -28.81
N GLU A 120 -10.27 12.44 -28.97
CA GLU A 120 -10.28 11.76 -30.28
C GLU A 120 -11.69 11.66 -30.87
N ARG A 121 -12.70 11.38 -30.05
CA ARG A 121 -14.09 11.35 -30.49
C ARG A 121 -14.61 12.70 -31.00
N ILE A 122 -14.21 13.82 -30.36
CA ILE A 122 -14.55 15.16 -30.87
C ILE A 122 -13.88 15.40 -32.21
N LEU A 123 -12.60 15.05 -32.37
CA LEU A 123 -11.91 15.17 -33.65
C LEU A 123 -12.56 14.28 -34.74
N TYR A 124 -13.01 13.08 -34.39
CA TYR A 124 -13.73 12.21 -35.31
C TYR A 124 -15.05 12.79 -35.75
N LEU A 125 -15.72 13.65 -34.97
CA LEU A 125 -16.96 14.35 -35.36
C LEU A 125 -16.72 15.57 -36.26
N GLN A 126 -15.46 15.93 -36.55
CA GLN A 126 -15.08 17.07 -37.38
C GLN A 126 -15.87 17.21 -38.71
N PRO A 127 -16.08 16.14 -39.52
CA PRO A 127 -16.85 16.27 -40.73
C PRO A 127 -18.32 16.63 -40.51
N ALA A 128 -18.91 16.08 -39.44
CA ALA A 128 -20.30 16.37 -39.07
C ALA A 128 -20.48 17.78 -38.51
N LEU A 129 -19.44 18.32 -37.85
CA LEU A 129 -19.42 19.69 -37.33
C LEU A 129 -19.14 20.72 -38.43
N LYS A 130 -18.55 20.29 -39.55
CA LYS A 130 -18.08 21.14 -40.66
C LYS A 130 -17.05 22.16 -40.20
N LEU A 131 -16.14 21.78 -39.32
CA LEU A 131 -15.10 22.58 -38.71
C LEU A 131 -13.73 22.09 -39.14
N ASP A 132 -12.73 22.97 -39.06
CA ASP A 132 -11.33 22.61 -39.30
C ASP A 132 -10.77 21.77 -38.15
N SER A 133 -9.94 20.78 -38.48
CA SER A 133 -9.26 19.96 -37.43
C SER A 133 -8.32 20.80 -36.57
N ASP A 134 -7.61 21.76 -37.18
CA ASP A 134 -6.67 22.60 -36.49
C ASP A 134 -7.36 23.51 -35.47
N TYR A 135 -8.57 23.98 -35.82
CA TYR A 135 -9.43 24.73 -34.88
C TYR A 135 -9.86 23.84 -33.69
N LEU A 136 -10.29 22.62 -33.95
CA LEU A 136 -10.73 21.71 -32.89
C LEU A 136 -9.55 21.36 -31.96
N GLU A 137 -8.38 21.10 -32.51
CA GLU A 137 -7.16 20.84 -31.71
C GLU A 137 -6.77 22.06 -30.87
N ALA A 138 -6.77 23.27 -31.44
CA ALA A 138 -6.51 24.49 -30.73
C ALA A 138 -7.49 24.72 -29.59
N LEU A 139 -8.80 24.55 -29.84
CA LEU A 139 -9.85 24.71 -28.82
C LEU A 139 -9.73 23.67 -27.71
N LEU A 140 -9.46 22.41 -28.04
CA LEU A 140 -9.20 21.36 -27.06
C LEU A 140 -7.92 21.63 -26.23
N GLY A 141 -6.89 22.20 -26.88
CA GLY A 141 -5.68 22.68 -26.21
C GLY A 141 -5.97 23.78 -25.18
N VAL A 142 -6.82 24.73 -25.52
CA VAL A 142 -7.28 25.78 -24.59
C VAL A 142 -8.08 25.19 -23.43
N GLU A 143 -9.09 24.39 -23.72
CA GLU A 143 -9.98 23.83 -22.69
C GLU A 143 -9.25 22.92 -21.71
N PHE A 144 -8.44 21.99 -22.20
CA PHE A 144 -7.78 20.99 -21.37
C PHE A 144 -6.36 21.37 -20.92
N GLY A 145 -5.79 22.43 -21.51
CA GLY A 145 -4.47 22.97 -21.18
C GLY A 145 -4.60 24.28 -20.38
N ILE A 146 -4.87 25.39 -21.08
CA ILE A 146 -4.84 26.75 -20.52
C ILE A 146 -5.89 26.92 -19.42
N LYS A 147 -7.15 26.60 -19.66
CA LYS A 147 -8.21 26.77 -18.66
C LYS A 147 -7.99 25.89 -17.43
N LYS A 148 -7.36 24.71 -17.58
CA LYS A 148 -6.97 23.88 -16.44
C LYS A 148 -5.91 24.59 -15.60
N LYS A 149 -4.91 25.26 -16.20
CA LYS A 149 -3.89 26.03 -15.48
C LYS A 149 -4.52 27.21 -14.74
N ILE A 150 -5.46 27.93 -15.38
CA ILE A 150 -6.20 29.03 -14.77
C ILE A 150 -7.00 28.54 -13.55
N LYS A 151 -7.81 27.49 -13.70
CA LYS A 151 -8.57 26.90 -12.58
C LYS A 151 -7.66 26.47 -11.41
N ASN A 152 -6.49 25.91 -11.74
CA ASN A 152 -5.52 25.52 -10.71
C ASN A 152 -4.91 26.73 -9.98
N LEU A 153 -4.60 27.80 -10.70
CA LEU A 153 -4.11 29.04 -10.09
C LEU A 153 -5.12 29.66 -9.14
N ILE A 154 -6.40 29.78 -9.57
CA ILE A 154 -7.48 30.31 -8.71
C ILE A 154 -7.61 29.47 -7.45
N ARG A 155 -7.57 28.15 -7.54
CA ARG A 155 -7.63 27.25 -6.38
C ARG A 155 -6.44 27.47 -5.43
N LEU A 156 -5.21 27.51 -5.97
CA LEU A 156 -4.01 27.69 -5.16
C LEU A 156 -3.98 29.07 -4.47
N GLN A 157 -4.52 30.11 -5.10
CA GLN A 157 -4.68 31.41 -4.47
C GLN A 157 -5.66 31.37 -3.30
N GLY A 158 -6.79 30.67 -3.45
CA GLY A 158 -7.72 30.40 -2.34
C GLY A 158 -7.06 29.62 -1.19
N ASP A 159 -6.28 28.56 -1.52
CA ASP A 159 -5.56 27.76 -0.51
C ASP A 159 -4.52 28.60 0.27
N VAL A 160 -3.96 29.67 -0.33
CA VAL A 160 -3.06 30.63 0.36
C VAL A 160 -3.84 31.55 1.30
N GLU A 161 -5.03 32.02 0.89
CA GLU A 161 -5.88 32.89 1.72
C GLU A 161 -6.41 32.16 2.97
N ASP A 162 -6.70 30.87 2.85
CA ASP A 162 -7.24 30.01 3.92
C ASP A 162 -6.16 29.34 4.77
N GLY A 163 -4.87 29.47 4.41
CA GLY A 163 -3.75 28.76 5.03
C GLY A 163 -3.32 29.38 6.37
N GLU A 164 -3.01 28.52 7.36
CA GLU A 164 -2.49 28.94 8.68
C GLU A 164 -0.98 28.67 8.86
N ASP A 165 -0.36 27.82 8.04
CA ASP A 165 1.06 27.42 8.13
C ASP A 165 1.94 28.28 7.21
N GLU A 166 2.80 29.10 7.79
CA GLU A 166 3.71 29.99 7.06
C GLU A 166 4.65 29.27 6.08
N THR A 167 5.12 28.06 6.42
CA THR A 167 6.03 27.28 5.57
C THR A 167 5.29 26.74 4.37
N TYR A 168 4.07 26.28 4.58
CA TYR A 168 3.18 25.79 3.53
C TYR A 168 2.77 26.93 2.59
N ILE A 169 2.35 28.09 3.12
CA ILE A 169 2.00 29.30 2.36
C ILE A 169 3.17 29.74 1.47
N LYS A 170 4.40 29.74 1.99
CA LYS A 170 5.60 30.12 1.22
C LYS A 170 5.84 29.18 0.04
N SER A 171 5.65 27.88 0.21
CA SER A 171 5.79 26.89 -0.87
C SER A 171 4.71 27.05 -1.94
N LEU A 172 3.46 27.31 -1.53
CA LEU A 172 2.35 27.60 -2.44
C LEU A 172 2.60 28.87 -3.25
N THR A 173 3.05 29.95 -2.60
CA THR A 173 3.36 31.23 -3.26
C THR A 173 4.43 31.07 -4.35
N GLN A 174 5.47 30.26 -4.11
CA GLN A 174 6.48 29.95 -5.12
C GLN A 174 5.89 29.17 -6.30
N THR A 175 5.01 28.23 -6.02
CA THR A 175 4.33 27.42 -7.05
C THR A 175 3.41 28.29 -7.90
N ILE A 176 2.64 29.18 -7.28
CA ILE A 176 1.77 30.16 -7.96
C ILE A 176 2.58 31.04 -8.89
N ALA A 177 3.69 31.65 -8.40
CA ALA A 177 4.53 32.51 -9.20
C ALA A 177 5.13 31.80 -10.43
N SER A 178 5.52 30.54 -10.28
CA SER A 178 6.02 29.70 -11.39
C SER A 178 4.91 29.44 -12.42
N LEU A 179 3.71 29.05 -11.99
CA LEU A 179 2.58 28.78 -12.87
C LEU A 179 2.07 30.04 -13.58
N GLU A 180 2.04 31.18 -12.90
CA GLU A 180 1.69 32.48 -13.49
C GLU A 180 2.69 32.88 -14.58
N SER A 181 3.98 32.71 -14.33
CA SER A 181 5.02 32.98 -15.34
C SER A 181 4.88 32.10 -16.57
N GLN A 182 4.65 30.80 -16.39
CA GLN A 182 4.44 29.86 -17.48
C GLN A 182 3.17 30.22 -18.28
N LEU A 183 2.07 30.49 -17.60
CA LEU A 183 0.82 30.87 -18.26
C LEU A 183 0.95 32.18 -19.02
N LYS A 184 1.67 33.17 -18.47
CA LYS A 184 1.91 34.46 -19.12
C LYS A 184 2.72 34.31 -20.42
N ASN A 185 3.77 33.49 -20.39
CA ASN A 185 4.56 33.23 -21.58
C ASN A 185 3.72 32.55 -22.68
N GLU A 186 2.98 31.51 -22.32
CA GLU A 186 2.11 30.77 -23.25
C GLU A 186 1.03 31.67 -23.86
N LEU A 187 0.37 32.51 -23.06
CA LEU A 187 -0.67 33.44 -23.51
C LEU A 187 -0.12 34.54 -24.41
N SER A 188 1.06 35.07 -24.10
CA SER A 188 1.70 36.12 -24.92
C SER A 188 2.23 35.57 -26.26
N GLU A 189 2.84 34.39 -26.26
CA GLU A 189 3.43 33.79 -27.46
C GLU A 189 2.37 33.24 -28.44
N GLN A 190 1.34 32.60 -27.90
CA GLN A 190 0.37 31.89 -28.76
C GLN A 190 -0.88 32.74 -29.09
N TYR A 191 -1.30 33.63 -28.18
CA TYR A 191 -2.59 34.35 -28.33
C TYR A 191 -2.46 35.88 -28.29
N ASP A 192 -1.27 36.42 -28.18
CA ASP A 192 -1.02 37.87 -28.07
C ASP A 192 -1.80 38.50 -26.89
N ILE A 193 -1.84 37.78 -25.76
CA ILE A 193 -2.48 38.22 -24.52
C ILE A 193 -1.38 38.49 -23.48
N TRP A 194 -1.18 39.77 -23.13
CA TRP A 194 -0.07 40.23 -22.28
C TRP A 194 -0.44 40.48 -20.82
N SER A 195 -1.73 40.54 -20.50
CA SER A 195 -2.22 40.73 -19.14
C SER A 195 -3.08 39.55 -18.70
N ILE A 196 -2.76 38.98 -17.54
CA ILE A 196 -3.55 37.90 -16.93
C ILE A 196 -4.56 38.53 -15.97
N ASP A 197 -5.80 38.56 -16.40
CA ASP A 197 -6.95 38.80 -15.56
C ASP A 197 -7.65 37.44 -15.42
N LEU A 198 -7.44 36.76 -14.27
CA LEU A 198 -7.90 35.40 -14.08
C LEU A 198 -9.40 35.21 -14.21
N GLU A 199 -10.19 36.26 -14.01
CA GLU A 199 -11.65 36.22 -14.18
C GLU A 199 -12.05 36.18 -15.65
N ASN A 200 -11.36 36.92 -16.52
CA ASN A 200 -11.78 37.12 -17.92
C ASN A 200 -10.82 36.49 -18.94
N VAL A 201 -9.62 36.02 -18.53
CA VAL A 201 -8.62 35.53 -19.48
C VAL A 201 -9.10 34.31 -20.28
N ALA A 202 -9.90 33.43 -19.67
CA ALA A 202 -10.43 32.24 -20.33
C ALA A 202 -11.34 32.59 -21.52
N GLU A 203 -12.18 33.61 -21.37
CA GLU A 203 -13.06 34.10 -22.44
C GLU A 203 -12.27 34.81 -23.54
N LYS A 204 -11.27 35.62 -23.16
CA LYS A 204 -10.40 36.29 -24.13
C LYS A 204 -9.61 35.29 -25.00
N VAL A 205 -9.17 34.17 -24.45
CA VAL A 205 -8.50 33.11 -25.21
C VAL A 205 -9.47 32.44 -26.17
N ASP A 206 -10.68 32.12 -25.74
CA ASP A 206 -11.72 31.58 -26.63
C ASP A 206 -12.02 32.52 -27.80
N GLU A 207 -12.19 33.82 -27.51
CA GLU A 207 -12.42 34.84 -28.55
C GLU A 207 -11.25 34.92 -29.55
N LYS A 208 -10.02 34.90 -29.08
CA LYS A 208 -8.83 34.92 -29.94
C LYS A 208 -8.74 33.69 -30.84
N VAL A 209 -8.98 32.48 -30.30
CA VAL A 209 -9.02 31.26 -31.09
C VAL A 209 -10.11 31.32 -32.15
N ASN A 210 -11.33 31.72 -31.77
CA ASN A 210 -12.43 31.87 -32.73
C ASN A 210 -12.13 32.89 -33.85
N GLN A 211 -11.51 34.03 -33.49
CA GLN A 211 -11.08 35.02 -34.47
C GLN A 211 -10.02 34.50 -35.41
N LEU A 212 -9.01 33.76 -34.88
CA LEU A 212 -7.92 33.21 -35.68
C LEU A 212 -8.38 32.25 -36.76
N TYR A 213 -9.41 31.46 -36.46
CA TYR A 213 -9.96 30.45 -37.36
C TYR A 213 -11.28 30.91 -38.06
N GLY A 214 -11.73 32.15 -37.83
CA GLY A 214 -12.93 32.70 -38.46
C GLY A 214 -14.24 31.99 -38.06
N ILE A 215 -14.31 31.49 -36.80
CA ILE A 215 -15.45 30.71 -36.33
C ILE A 215 -16.53 31.65 -35.77
N GLY A 216 -17.76 31.41 -36.21
CA GLY A 216 -18.93 32.13 -35.74
C GLY A 216 -19.45 31.67 -34.37
N PRO A 217 -20.26 32.51 -33.70
CA PRO A 217 -20.77 32.18 -32.37
C PRO A 217 -21.58 30.87 -32.33
N HIS A 218 -22.28 30.55 -33.41
CA HIS A 218 -23.13 29.35 -33.46
C HIS A 218 -22.29 28.07 -33.51
N GLU A 219 -21.26 28.05 -34.34
CA GLU A 219 -20.33 26.93 -34.47
C GLU A 219 -19.58 26.70 -33.15
N TYR A 220 -19.07 27.78 -32.54
CA TYR A 220 -18.41 27.75 -31.26
C TYR A 220 -19.29 27.15 -30.16
N LEU A 221 -20.56 27.60 -30.05
CA LEU A 221 -21.49 27.08 -29.02
C LEU A 221 -21.76 25.57 -29.18
N ARG A 222 -21.82 25.07 -30.42
CA ARG A 222 -22.01 23.63 -30.68
C ARG A 222 -20.84 22.79 -30.16
N VAL A 223 -19.61 23.24 -30.43
CA VAL A 223 -18.41 22.52 -29.92
C VAL A 223 -18.30 22.65 -28.43
N LYS A 224 -18.56 23.85 -27.89
CA LYS A 224 -18.51 24.09 -26.43
C LYS A 224 -19.51 23.21 -25.69
N ALA A 225 -20.68 22.96 -26.22
CA ALA A 225 -21.64 22.05 -25.62
C ALA A 225 -21.13 20.60 -25.56
N LEU A 226 -20.41 20.13 -26.60
CA LEU A 226 -19.78 18.81 -26.59
C LEU A 226 -18.63 18.74 -25.57
N ILE A 227 -17.81 19.79 -25.49
CA ILE A 227 -16.71 19.88 -24.50
C ILE A 227 -17.27 19.92 -23.08
N GLN A 228 -18.39 20.60 -22.85
CA GLN A 228 -19.03 20.66 -21.55
C GLN A 228 -19.52 19.30 -21.05
N ILE A 229 -20.03 18.46 -21.95
CA ILE A 229 -20.38 17.06 -21.62
C ILE A 229 -19.15 16.32 -21.10
N ILE A 230 -17.97 16.56 -21.69
CA ILE A 230 -16.72 15.96 -21.24
C ILE A 230 -16.31 16.48 -19.85
N ASP A 231 -16.42 17.77 -19.64
CA ASP A 231 -16.07 18.40 -18.34
C ASP A 231 -17.04 17.94 -17.24
N ASP A 232 -18.33 17.86 -17.51
CA ASP A 232 -19.32 17.33 -16.57
C ASP A 232 -19.03 15.86 -16.19
N TYR A 233 -18.62 15.06 -17.18
CA TYR A 233 -18.25 13.67 -16.93
C TYR A 233 -16.98 13.55 -16.09
N LYS A 234 -16.00 14.39 -16.40
CA LYS A 234 -14.73 14.49 -15.67
C LYS A 234 -14.93 14.97 -14.22
N GLU A 235 -15.80 15.95 -14.01
CA GLU A 235 -16.16 16.42 -12.68
C GLU A 235 -16.87 15.33 -11.86
N ARG A 236 -17.78 14.59 -12.45
CA ARG A 236 -18.45 13.44 -11.80
C ARG A 236 -17.47 12.34 -11.42
N LEU A 237 -16.49 12.05 -12.25
CA LEU A 237 -15.41 11.10 -11.94
C LEU A 237 -14.48 11.64 -10.83
N ALA A 238 -14.33 12.96 -10.72
CA ALA A 238 -13.47 13.58 -9.70
C ALA A 238 -14.18 13.78 -8.36
N THR A 239 -15.50 14.05 -8.38
CA THR A 239 -16.28 14.37 -7.16
C THR A 239 -16.65 13.16 -6.33
N ASN A 240 -16.51 11.94 -6.87
CA ASN A 240 -16.79 10.72 -6.11
C ASN A 240 -15.68 9.67 -6.23
N PRO A 241 -14.45 9.99 -5.76
CA PRO A 241 -13.33 9.03 -5.79
C PRO A 241 -13.64 7.75 -5.00
N GLY A 242 -14.45 7.83 -3.95
CA GLY A 242 -14.86 6.67 -3.15
C GLY A 242 -15.64 5.62 -3.93
N SER A 243 -16.52 6.02 -4.86
CA SER A 243 -17.25 5.05 -5.69
C SER A 243 -16.34 4.35 -6.72
N TYR A 244 -15.27 5.02 -7.16
CA TYR A 244 -14.31 4.40 -8.07
C TYR A 244 -13.35 3.47 -7.31
N GLU A 245 -12.94 3.83 -6.11
CA GLU A 245 -12.15 2.94 -5.24
C GLU A 245 -12.96 1.70 -4.84
N GLU A 246 -14.25 1.85 -4.52
CA GLU A 246 -15.17 0.72 -4.34
C GLU A 246 -15.28 -0.16 -5.59
N PHE A 247 -15.38 0.45 -6.78
CA PHE A 247 -15.38 -0.29 -8.05
C PHE A 247 -14.07 -1.08 -8.23
N LEU A 248 -12.90 -0.48 -7.96
CA LEU A 248 -11.63 -1.18 -8.02
C LEU A 248 -11.58 -2.34 -7.02
N ALA A 249 -12.06 -2.15 -5.79
CA ALA A 249 -12.11 -3.21 -4.78
C ALA A 249 -13.00 -4.38 -5.19
N ARG A 250 -14.05 -4.13 -6.00
CA ARG A 250 -14.97 -5.16 -6.51
C ARG A 250 -14.50 -5.84 -7.79
N SER A 251 -13.71 -5.15 -8.61
CA SER A 251 -13.36 -5.61 -9.97
C SER A 251 -11.98 -6.24 -10.08
N ARG A 252 -11.06 -5.96 -9.14
CA ARG A 252 -9.69 -6.46 -9.21
C ARG A 252 -9.56 -7.86 -8.62
N THR A 253 -8.70 -8.66 -9.24
CA THR A 253 -8.42 -10.04 -8.81
C THR A 253 -7.73 -10.09 -7.45
N LEU A 254 -6.75 -9.20 -7.23
CA LEU A 254 -6.03 -9.08 -5.98
C LEU A 254 -6.17 -7.66 -5.41
N VAL A 255 -6.81 -7.57 -4.27
CA VAL A 255 -7.03 -6.33 -3.51
C VAL A 255 -6.11 -6.33 -2.30
N CYS A 256 -5.32 -5.27 -2.12
CA CYS A 256 -4.28 -5.24 -1.09
C CYS A 256 -4.33 -3.96 -0.27
N GLY A 257 -4.12 -4.08 1.04
CA GLY A 257 -4.07 -2.95 1.95
C GLY A 257 -3.57 -3.31 3.35
N THR A 258 -3.46 -2.31 4.22
CA THR A 258 -3.31 -2.60 5.65
C THR A 258 -4.66 -2.96 6.25
N CYS A 259 -4.67 -3.77 7.32
CA CYS A 259 -5.92 -4.16 7.99
C CYS A 259 -6.79 -2.95 8.34
N VAL A 260 -6.21 -1.91 8.93
CA VAL A 260 -6.92 -0.66 9.26
C VAL A 260 -7.34 0.10 8.00
N GLY A 261 -6.46 0.19 7.00
CA GLY A 261 -6.76 0.91 5.75
C GLY A 261 -7.93 0.32 4.98
N MET A 262 -8.11 -1.00 5.04
CA MET A 262 -9.23 -1.68 4.38
C MET A 262 -10.56 -1.52 5.14
N GLY A 263 -10.53 -1.06 6.39
CA GLY A 263 -11.72 -0.73 7.18
C GLY A 263 -12.38 0.60 6.83
N LEU A 264 -11.82 1.38 5.92
CA LEU A 264 -12.39 2.65 5.51
C LEU A 264 -13.70 2.44 4.75
N GLY A 265 -14.77 3.05 5.24
CA GLY A 265 -16.14 2.82 4.76
C GLY A 265 -16.37 3.05 3.26
N HIS A 266 -15.62 4.00 2.67
CA HIS A 266 -15.74 4.33 1.25
C HIS A 266 -15.20 3.24 0.30
N LEU A 267 -14.37 2.31 0.79
CA LEU A 267 -13.88 1.18 -0.01
C LEU A 267 -14.94 0.08 -0.18
N GLY A 268 -15.98 0.07 0.64
CA GLY A 268 -17.06 -0.89 0.56
C GLY A 268 -16.62 -2.35 0.74
N ILE A 269 -15.48 -2.61 1.38
CA ILE A 269 -14.90 -3.96 1.52
C ILE A 269 -15.87 -4.93 2.20
N ASN A 270 -16.63 -4.45 3.18
CA ASN A 270 -17.63 -5.22 3.90
C ASN A 270 -18.82 -5.66 3.03
N SER A 271 -19.02 -5.06 1.88
CA SER A 271 -20.06 -5.40 0.90
C SER A 271 -19.56 -6.30 -0.24
N VAL A 272 -18.25 -6.59 -0.28
CA VAL A 272 -17.61 -7.49 -1.23
C VAL A 272 -17.36 -8.84 -0.57
N GLN A 273 -17.63 -9.93 -1.27
CA GLN A 273 -17.31 -11.27 -0.79
C GLN A 273 -16.09 -11.80 -1.54
N TYR A 274 -14.96 -11.87 -0.83
CA TYR A 274 -13.71 -12.43 -1.35
C TYR A 274 -13.70 -13.96 -1.23
N ASP A 275 -13.21 -14.64 -2.24
CA ASP A 275 -13.04 -16.10 -2.21
C ASP A 275 -12.02 -16.51 -1.15
N TRP A 276 -10.94 -15.71 -1.06
CA TRP A 276 -9.93 -15.86 -0.03
C TRP A 276 -9.53 -14.51 0.55
N VAL A 277 -9.40 -14.49 1.87
CA VAL A 277 -8.74 -13.41 2.60
C VAL A 277 -7.48 -13.95 3.23
N ILE A 278 -6.35 -13.35 2.90
CA ILE A 278 -5.02 -13.71 3.41
C ILE A 278 -4.56 -12.57 4.30
N ILE A 279 -4.28 -12.88 5.57
CA ILE A 279 -3.81 -11.90 6.54
C ILE A 279 -2.38 -12.27 6.93
N ASP A 280 -1.41 -11.52 6.42
CA ASP A 280 0.00 -11.68 6.81
C ASP A 280 0.30 -10.90 8.09
N GLU A 281 1.28 -11.37 8.85
CA GLU A 281 1.61 -10.87 10.20
C GLU A 281 0.40 -10.88 11.17
N ALA A 282 -0.52 -11.83 11.00
CA ALA A 282 -1.77 -11.93 11.78
C ALA A 282 -1.55 -12.05 13.30
N ALA A 283 -0.40 -12.60 13.72
CA ALA A 283 -0.06 -12.71 15.14
C ALA A 283 0.23 -11.36 15.81
N ARG A 284 0.48 -10.30 15.05
CA ARG A 284 0.72 -8.94 15.55
C ARG A 284 -0.51 -8.05 15.49
N SER A 285 -1.57 -8.49 14.81
CA SER A 285 -2.82 -7.74 14.65
C SER A 285 -3.71 -7.92 15.88
N ILE A 286 -4.42 -6.86 16.26
CA ILE A 286 -5.45 -6.92 17.29
C ILE A 286 -6.77 -7.48 16.71
N SER A 287 -7.67 -7.96 17.57
CA SER A 287 -8.93 -8.61 17.18
C SER A 287 -9.76 -7.80 16.18
N SER A 288 -9.87 -6.49 16.39
CA SER A 288 -10.64 -5.60 15.50
C SER A 288 -10.05 -5.49 14.10
N GLU A 289 -8.72 -5.49 13.98
CA GLU A 289 -8.03 -5.46 12.68
C GLU A 289 -8.27 -6.74 11.89
N LEU A 290 -8.20 -7.90 12.57
CA LEU A 290 -8.50 -9.19 11.93
C LEU A 290 -9.97 -9.25 11.50
N ALA A 291 -10.89 -8.79 12.36
CA ALA A 291 -12.33 -8.83 12.09
C ALA A 291 -12.72 -8.02 10.84
N ILE A 292 -12.09 -6.84 10.62
CA ILE A 292 -12.34 -6.01 9.44
C ILE A 292 -12.16 -6.81 8.14
N ALA A 293 -11.07 -7.55 8.02
CA ALA A 293 -10.80 -8.32 6.80
C ALA A 293 -11.61 -9.62 6.75
N MET A 294 -11.74 -10.32 7.88
CA MET A 294 -12.38 -11.63 7.94
C MET A 294 -13.88 -11.61 7.62
N GLN A 295 -14.58 -10.50 7.92
CA GLN A 295 -16.04 -10.38 7.66
C GLN A 295 -16.39 -10.51 6.16
N SER A 296 -15.45 -10.26 5.27
CA SER A 296 -15.63 -10.28 3.81
C SER A 296 -15.21 -11.59 3.16
N ALA A 297 -14.85 -12.61 3.94
CA ALA A 297 -14.19 -13.81 3.46
C ALA A 297 -15.13 -15.00 3.32
N LYS A 298 -15.04 -15.76 2.23
CA LYS A 298 -15.50 -17.14 2.16
C LYS A 298 -14.52 -18.09 2.85
N ARG A 299 -13.23 -17.86 2.66
CA ARG A 299 -12.12 -18.60 3.28
C ARG A 299 -11.04 -17.66 3.76
N VAL A 300 -10.42 -17.98 4.88
CA VAL A 300 -9.39 -17.18 5.53
C VAL A 300 -8.12 -17.99 5.70
N LEU A 301 -6.99 -17.38 5.33
CA LEU A 301 -5.65 -17.86 5.67
C LEU A 301 -4.97 -16.82 6.56
N LEU A 302 -4.81 -17.14 7.85
CA LEU A 302 -3.99 -16.36 8.76
C LEU A 302 -2.55 -16.84 8.69
N VAL A 303 -1.64 -15.95 8.38
CA VAL A 303 -0.20 -16.20 8.35
C VAL A 303 0.46 -15.36 9.42
N GLY A 304 1.23 -15.95 10.31
CA GLY A 304 1.84 -15.21 11.41
C GLY A 304 2.84 -16.03 12.19
N ASP A 305 3.34 -15.46 13.25
CA ASP A 305 4.21 -16.15 14.20
C ASP A 305 4.02 -15.60 15.61
N HIS A 306 3.27 -16.34 16.41
CA HIS A 306 2.93 -15.95 17.79
C HIS A 306 4.09 -16.09 18.79
N LYS A 307 5.23 -16.65 18.36
CA LYS A 307 6.47 -16.68 19.17
C LYS A 307 7.32 -15.43 18.94
N GLN A 308 6.92 -14.53 18.06
CA GLN A 308 7.50 -13.20 17.89
C GLN A 308 6.71 -12.16 18.71
N LEU A 309 6.85 -10.88 18.36
CA LEU A 309 6.21 -9.79 19.09
C LEU A 309 4.66 -9.93 19.07
N PRO A 310 4.01 -9.82 20.24
CA PRO A 310 2.57 -9.85 20.34
C PRO A 310 1.93 -8.57 19.77
N PRO A 311 0.58 -8.50 19.66
CA PRO A 311 -0.13 -7.29 19.31
C PRO A 311 0.21 -6.14 20.26
N LEU A 312 0.43 -4.96 19.68
CA LEU A 312 0.72 -3.76 20.47
C LEU A 312 -0.57 -3.04 20.82
N TYR A 313 -0.94 -3.09 22.10
CA TYR A 313 -2.03 -2.30 22.65
C TYR A 313 -1.48 -0.99 23.22
N GLN A 314 -2.04 0.14 22.78
CA GLN A 314 -1.76 1.43 23.41
C GLN A 314 -2.26 1.44 24.87
N GLU A 315 -1.60 2.18 25.75
CA GLU A 315 -1.97 2.22 27.17
C GLU A 315 -3.43 2.67 27.41
N GLU A 316 -3.92 3.57 26.57
CA GLU A 316 -5.31 4.02 26.60
C GLU A 316 -6.28 2.87 26.33
N HIS A 317 -5.98 2.04 25.31
CA HIS A 317 -6.79 0.85 24.99
C HIS A 317 -6.75 -0.17 26.13
N LYS A 318 -5.58 -0.41 26.73
CA LYS A 318 -5.46 -1.29 27.89
C LYS A 318 -6.31 -0.81 29.05
N ASN A 319 -6.26 0.48 29.36
CA ASN A 319 -7.04 1.08 30.44
C ASN A 319 -8.55 0.97 30.21
N VAL A 320 -9.03 1.14 28.97
CA VAL A 320 -10.44 0.95 28.62
C VAL A 320 -10.87 -0.50 28.82
N ILE A 321 -10.04 -1.46 28.35
CA ILE A 321 -10.31 -2.89 28.49
C ILE A 321 -10.36 -3.28 29.99
N LEU A 322 -9.39 -2.87 30.79
CA LEU A 322 -9.32 -3.16 32.22
C LEU A 322 -10.52 -2.57 32.99
N ARG A 323 -10.92 -1.34 32.63
CA ARG A 323 -12.10 -0.69 33.21
C ARG A 323 -13.38 -1.48 32.89
N ASN A 324 -13.55 -1.93 31.66
CA ASN A 324 -14.71 -2.72 31.24
C ASN A 324 -14.75 -4.11 31.91
N LEU A 325 -13.58 -4.67 32.20
CA LEU A 325 -13.45 -5.93 32.96
C LEU A 325 -13.60 -5.75 34.48
N GLY A 326 -13.64 -4.51 34.96
CA GLY A 326 -13.75 -4.20 36.41
C GLY A 326 -12.48 -4.52 37.20
N VAL A 327 -11.30 -4.55 36.54
CA VAL A 327 -10.01 -4.87 37.19
C VAL A 327 -9.04 -3.70 37.14
N PRO A 328 -8.33 -3.36 38.24
CA PRO A 328 -7.43 -2.20 38.29
C PRO A 328 -6.07 -2.45 37.62
N ARG A 329 -5.68 -3.70 37.43
CA ARG A 329 -4.37 -4.09 36.86
C ARG A 329 -4.47 -5.38 36.06
N ILE A 330 -3.52 -5.58 35.14
CA ILE A 330 -3.37 -6.87 34.44
C ILE A 330 -2.82 -7.89 35.45
N GLU A 331 -3.65 -8.81 35.87
CA GLU A 331 -3.23 -9.98 36.62
C GLU A 331 -2.80 -11.09 35.66
N SER A 332 -1.97 -12.04 36.12
CA SER A 332 -1.50 -13.16 35.32
C SER A 332 -2.66 -13.98 34.71
N ALA A 333 -3.77 -14.08 35.45
CA ALA A 333 -4.99 -14.75 34.99
C ALA A 333 -5.69 -14.03 33.82
N LEU A 334 -5.41 -12.73 33.62
CA LEU A 334 -5.99 -11.92 32.55
C LEU A 334 -5.02 -11.69 31.38
N SER A 335 -3.80 -12.18 31.48
CA SER A 335 -2.78 -12.03 30.41
C SER A 335 -3.29 -12.56 29.06
N HIS A 336 -4.14 -13.59 29.09
CA HIS A 336 -4.76 -14.16 27.88
C HIS A 336 -5.64 -13.17 27.10
N VAL A 337 -6.15 -12.10 27.74
CA VAL A 337 -6.96 -11.08 27.05
C VAL A 337 -6.12 -10.33 26.01
N PHE A 338 -4.83 -10.12 26.30
CA PHE A 338 -3.90 -9.41 25.45
C PHE A 338 -3.05 -10.34 24.56
N MET A 339 -3.26 -11.64 24.65
CA MET A 339 -2.66 -12.59 23.70
C MET A 339 -3.20 -12.38 22.31
N SER A 340 -2.36 -12.66 21.31
CA SER A 340 -2.77 -12.68 19.92
C SER A 340 -3.94 -13.66 19.69
N ASP A 341 -4.96 -13.23 18.94
CA ASP A 341 -6.03 -14.13 18.53
C ASP A 341 -5.53 -15.22 17.59
N PHE A 342 -4.47 -14.94 16.83
CA PHE A 342 -3.77 -15.96 16.06
C PHE A 342 -3.22 -17.07 16.97
N GLU A 343 -2.59 -16.71 18.09
CA GLU A 343 -2.06 -17.67 19.08
C GLU A 343 -3.18 -18.50 19.70
N LYS A 344 -4.25 -17.84 20.19
CA LYS A 344 -5.42 -18.53 20.74
C LYS A 344 -6.04 -19.51 19.75
N ALA A 345 -6.17 -19.08 18.48
CA ALA A 345 -6.70 -19.94 17.44
C ALA A 345 -5.76 -21.09 17.12
N PHE A 346 -4.44 -20.83 17.02
CA PHE A 346 -3.44 -21.83 16.66
C PHE A 346 -3.29 -22.92 17.73
N GLU A 347 -3.36 -22.55 19.01
CA GLU A 347 -3.24 -23.49 20.14
C GLU A 347 -4.56 -24.22 20.48
N SER A 348 -5.67 -23.79 19.91
CA SER A 348 -6.96 -24.44 20.11
C SER A 348 -7.03 -25.84 19.48
N SER A 349 -8.00 -26.64 19.90
CA SER A 349 -8.29 -27.95 19.28
C SER A 349 -8.62 -27.84 17.79
N TYR A 350 -9.24 -26.74 17.37
CA TYR A 350 -9.49 -26.43 15.96
C TYR A 350 -8.16 -26.13 15.22
N GLY A 351 -7.34 -25.26 15.82
CA GLY A 351 -6.03 -24.90 15.25
C GLY A 351 -5.10 -26.09 15.02
N GLN A 352 -5.14 -27.07 15.92
CA GLN A 352 -4.37 -28.33 15.73
C GLN A 352 -4.81 -29.13 14.49
N GLN A 353 -6.04 -28.97 14.03
CA GLN A 353 -6.56 -29.66 12.83
C GLN A 353 -6.31 -28.89 11.53
N VAL A 354 -6.26 -27.57 11.59
CA VAL A 354 -6.17 -26.67 10.41
C VAL A 354 -4.91 -25.82 10.38
N GLY A 355 -4.06 -25.92 11.40
CA GLY A 355 -2.82 -25.19 11.54
C GLY A 355 -1.61 -25.96 10.99
N SER A 356 -0.68 -25.27 10.39
CA SER A 356 0.60 -25.80 9.94
C SER A 356 1.76 -24.87 10.30
N SER A 357 2.96 -25.43 10.45
CA SER A 357 4.16 -24.65 10.77
C SER A 357 5.25 -24.85 9.73
N LEU A 358 5.90 -23.76 9.30
CA LEU A 358 7.10 -23.81 8.47
C LEU A 358 8.31 -23.87 9.39
N LEU A 359 9.00 -24.97 9.44
CA LEU A 359 10.06 -25.21 10.42
C LEU A 359 11.48 -25.18 9.84
N THR A 360 11.66 -24.80 8.58
CA THR A 360 12.97 -24.65 7.95
C THR A 360 13.24 -23.19 7.60
N GLN A 361 14.20 -22.58 8.28
CA GLN A 361 14.60 -21.20 8.04
C GLN A 361 15.83 -21.10 7.13
N TYR A 362 15.92 -20.01 6.34
CA TYR A 362 16.99 -19.72 5.37
C TYR A 362 17.60 -18.33 5.55
N ARG A 363 17.27 -17.62 6.63
CA ARG A 363 17.69 -16.25 6.89
C ARG A 363 18.94 -16.18 7.79
N MET A 364 18.90 -16.90 8.89
CA MET A 364 19.93 -16.85 9.93
C MET A 364 21.03 -17.85 9.63
N ALA A 365 22.27 -17.52 10.02
CA ALA A 365 23.35 -18.49 10.10
C ALA A 365 23.00 -19.60 11.12
N GLU A 366 23.50 -20.79 10.92
CA GLU A 366 23.14 -21.97 11.72
C GLU A 366 23.26 -21.76 13.24
N PRO A 367 24.36 -21.20 13.80
CA PRO A 367 24.45 -20.97 15.23
C PRO A 367 23.38 -20.00 15.77
N ILE A 368 23.03 -18.95 15.00
CA ILE A 368 21.94 -18.01 15.36
C ILE A 368 20.60 -18.74 15.29
N GLY A 369 20.38 -19.48 14.21
CA GLY A 369 19.18 -20.30 14.03
C GLY A 369 18.98 -21.32 15.15
N ASN A 370 20.05 -21.97 15.59
CA ASN A 370 20.04 -22.93 16.70
C ASN A 370 19.71 -22.24 18.04
N LEU A 371 20.29 -21.07 18.32
CA LEU A 371 19.96 -20.29 19.51
C LEU A 371 18.48 -19.91 19.54
N VAL A 372 17.96 -19.36 18.43
CA VAL A 372 16.55 -18.98 18.29
C VAL A 372 15.64 -20.19 18.40
N SER A 373 16.00 -21.30 17.77
CA SER A 373 15.26 -22.57 17.82
C SER A 373 15.16 -23.12 19.23
N TYR A 374 16.28 -23.09 19.96
CA TYR A 374 16.33 -23.56 21.35
C TYR A 374 15.49 -22.70 22.29
N THR A 375 15.56 -21.36 22.11
CA THR A 375 14.93 -20.42 23.03
C THR A 375 13.41 -20.29 22.81
N PHE A 376 12.95 -20.29 21.55
CA PHE A 376 11.58 -19.88 21.20
C PHE A 376 10.75 -20.96 20.53
N TYR A 377 11.38 -21.98 19.90
CA TYR A 377 10.67 -22.96 19.05
C TYR A 377 10.86 -24.42 19.47
N ASP A 378 11.13 -24.69 20.73
CA ASP A 378 11.28 -26.05 21.30
C ASP A 378 12.25 -26.93 20.51
N LYS A 379 13.31 -26.35 19.96
CA LYS A 379 14.31 -27.03 19.09
C LYS A 379 13.74 -27.56 17.76
N LYS A 380 12.54 -27.13 17.36
CA LYS A 380 11.89 -27.62 16.15
C LYS A 380 12.29 -26.84 14.89
N LEU A 381 12.76 -25.59 15.03
CA LEU A 381 13.20 -24.78 13.89
C LEU A 381 14.55 -25.26 13.41
N GLN A 382 14.62 -25.67 12.14
CA GLN A 382 15.84 -26.17 11.49
C GLN A 382 16.42 -25.11 10.56
N THR A 383 17.74 -25.11 10.40
CA THR A 383 18.41 -24.24 9.42
C THR A 383 18.61 -25.02 8.12
N GLY A 384 18.05 -24.49 7.04
CA GLY A 384 18.27 -25.00 5.69
C GLY A 384 19.67 -24.62 5.18
N GLN A 385 20.05 -25.19 4.01
CA GLN A 385 21.35 -24.88 3.39
C GLN A 385 21.46 -23.39 3.06
N ARG A 386 22.49 -22.75 3.61
CA ARG A 386 22.83 -21.35 3.37
C ARG A 386 24.34 -21.18 3.28
N ASN A 387 24.81 -20.49 2.26
CA ASN A 387 26.20 -20.05 2.20
C ASN A 387 26.41 -18.91 3.22
N ILE A 388 27.24 -19.14 4.20
CA ILE A 388 27.67 -18.08 5.14
C ILE A 388 28.74 -17.27 4.42
N PRO A 389 28.58 -15.94 4.30
CA PRO A 389 29.61 -15.08 3.68
C PRO A 389 30.96 -15.24 4.37
N ASP A 390 32.03 -15.28 3.61
CA ASP A 390 33.39 -15.54 4.12
C ASP A 390 33.87 -14.49 5.13
N PHE A 391 33.35 -13.28 5.10
CA PHE A 391 33.76 -12.23 6.06
C PHE A 391 33.48 -12.62 7.53
N TYR A 392 32.48 -13.47 7.80
CA TYR A 392 32.25 -13.98 9.17
C TYR A 392 33.38 -14.90 9.67
N ARG A 393 34.25 -15.40 8.77
CA ARG A 393 35.37 -16.26 9.11
C ARG A 393 36.66 -15.47 9.41
N HIS A 394 36.68 -14.19 9.04
CA HIS A 394 37.87 -13.33 9.12
C HIS A 394 37.73 -12.16 10.12
N GLY A 395 36.75 -12.24 11.01
CA GLY A 395 36.55 -11.24 12.07
C GLY A 395 37.67 -11.25 13.13
N PRO A 396 37.71 -10.22 14.00
CA PRO A 396 38.60 -10.18 15.18
C PRO A 396 38.47 -11.44 16.02
N GLU A 397 39.53 -11.80 16.73
CA GLU A 397 39.58 -13.06 17.49
C GLU A 397 38.44 -13.18 18.53
N ALA A 398 38.08 -12.06 19.15
CA ALA A 398 36.94 -11.97 20.07
C ALA A 398 35.58 -12.19 19.40
N LEU A 399 35.47 -12.00 18.09
CA LEU A 399 34.22 -12.11 17.28
C LEU A 399 34.26 -13.24 16.27
N LYS A 400 35.16 -14.22 16.42
CA LYS A 400 35.24 -15.41 15.55
C LYS A 400 34.01 -16.33 15.64
N SER A 401 33.29 -16.26 16.76
CA SER A 401 32.01 -16.97 16.90
C SER A 401 30.88 -16.21 16.25
N THR A 402 29.99 -16.88 15.54
CA THR A 402 28.78 -16.28 14.93
C THR A 402 27.84 -15.69 15.98
N VAL A 403 27.93 -16.20 17.21
CA VAL A 403 27.20 -15.66 18.38
C VAL A 403 28.23 -15.42 19.49
N THR A 404 28.33 -14.17 19.91
CA THR A 404 29.20 -13.75 21.01
C THR A 404 28.35 -12.99 22.03
N TRP A 405 28.47 -13.37 23.31
CA TRP A 405 27.81 -12.68 24.40
C TRP A 405 28.88 -11.91 25.19
N LEU A 406 28.75 -10.57 25.19
CA LEU A 406 29.61 -9.70 26.00
C LEU A 406 28.84 -9.31 27.27
N ASP A 407 29.28 -9.78 28.44
CA ASP A 407 28.66 -9.46 29.71
C ASP A 407 29.27 -8.20 30.31
N THR A 408 28.52 -7.12 30.32
CA THR A 408 28.91 -5.84 30.90
C THR A 408 28.50 -5.68 32.37
N SER A 409 27.85 -6.67 33.00
CA SER A 409 27.34 -6.60 34.38
C SER A 409 28.39 -6.26 35.43
N SER A 410 29.64 -6.68 35.21
CA SER A 410 30.79 -6.34 36.09
C SER A 410 31.11 -4.84 36.17
N ARG A 411 30.60 -4.04 35.23
CA ARG A 411 30.77 -2.57 35.18
C ARG A 411 29.80 -1.81 36.10
N GLY A 412 28.89 -2.52 36.78
CA GLY A 412 27.94 -1.96 37.73
C GLY A 412 27.01 -0.92 37.08
N LYS A 413 26.87 0.26 37.70
CA LYS A 413 25.96 1.31 37.19
C LYS A 413 26.30 1.85 35.79
N LYS A 414 27.50 1.61 35.27
CA LYS A 414 27.88 2.03 33.92
C LYS A 414 27.22 1.17 32.84
N SER A 415 26.84 -0.07 33.17
CA SER A 415 26.16 -0.98 32.26
C SER A 415 24.64 -0.74 32.13
N PHE A 416 24.11 0.29 32.81
CA PHE A 416 22.67 0.62 32.69
C PHE A 416 22.40 1.62 31.56
N ASP A 417 21.30 1.41 30.92
CA ASP A 417 20.80 2.35 29.92
C ASP A 417 20.56 3.74 30.50
N ARG A 418 20.82 4.76 29.73
CA ARG A 418 20.56 6.17 30.08
C ARG A 418 19.56 6.75 29.08
N GLN A 419 18.67 7.61 29.57
CA GLN A 419 17.73 8.31 28.73
C GLN A 419 18.46 9.42 27.96
N ASP A 420 18.26 9.45 26.63
CA ASP A 420 18.71 10.51 25.73
C ASP A 420 17.52 10.94 24.87
N GLY A 421 16.91 12.06 25.22
CA GLY A 421 15.66 12.52 24.63
C GLY A 421 14.52 11.50 24.84
N THR A 422 14.00 10.96 23.76
CA THR A 422 12.97 9.89 23.75
C THR A 422 13.56 8.48 23.65
N SER A 423 14.88 8.34 23.52
CA SER A 423 15.59 7.08 23.32
C SER A 423 16.33 6.64 24.58
N LEU A 424 16.65 5.36 24.67
CA LEU A 424 17.58 4.81 25.65
C LEU A 424 18.91 4.51 24.95
N ILE A 425 20.01 4.88 25.57
CA ILE A 425 21.36 4.60 25.07
C ILE A 425 22.18 3.92 26.17
N ASN A 426 23.07 3.04 25.75
CA ASN A 426 24.05 2.41 26.64
C ASN A 426 25.49 2.78 26.22
N PRO A 427 26.11 3.81 26.80
CA PRO A 427 27.44 4.23 26.41
C PRO A 427 28.52 3.15 26.62
N GLU A 428 28.39 2.30 27.63
CA GLU A 428 29.35 1.21 27.90
C GLU A 428 29.30 0.15 26.79
N GLU A 429 28.08 -0.20 26.30
CA GLU A 429 27.96 -1.13 25.18
C GLU A 429 28.51 -0.54 23.89
N ILE A 430 28.28 0.75 23.65
CA ILE A 430 28.86 1.48 22.51
C ILE A 430 30.40 1.41 22.55
N ASP A 431 30.99 1.69 23.71
CA ASP A 431 32.46 1.64 23.89
C ASP A 431 33.02 0.23 23.63
N GLN A 432 32.30 -0.81 24.07
CA GLN A 432 32.72 -2.21 23.84
C GLN A 432 32.60 -2.64 22.37
N ILE A 433 31.74 -2.00 21.58
CA ILE A 433 31.57 -2.29 20.14
C ILE A 433 32.64 -1.56 19.32
N ILE A 434 33.09 -0.38 19.78
CA ILE A 434 34.06 0.47 19.04
C ILE A 434 35.50 0.00 19.27
N HIS A 435 35.81 -0.53 20.43
CA HIS A 435 37.16 -1.00 20.87
C HIS A 435 37.31 -2.51 20.76
#